data_61a697ee426ce9644379f69aa285956d
#
_entry.id   61a697ee426ce9644379f69aa285956d
#
_cell.length_a   1.000
_cell.length_b   1.000
_cell.length_c   1.000
_cell.angle_alpha   90.00
_cell.angle_beta   90.00
_cell.angle_gamma   90.00
#
_symmetry.space_group_name_H-M   'P 1'
#
loop_
_entity.id
_entity.type
_entity.pdbx_description
1 polymer ?
#
loop_
_entity_poly.entity_id
_entity_poly.type
_entity_poly.pdbx_seq_one_letter_code
_entity_poly.pdbx_strand_id
1 'polypeptide(L)'
;MAAAAALLPQGLSAQVNPGDGRNMNSMENSADSNSGVHYKPPFRFGLGGVPLGNEFAVVTDKDACGILEAAWSAGIRYYDVSPWYGLGLAERRYGSFLHNKNRSEYIISSKVGKLLKASKTAKNRELFPFSPSPNDIIFDYTASGVRRSIEDSLQRLGIDSLDIVFVHDLSSDNKLLPTSWQQQFEIALKGAFPELTRMREEGVIKGWGIGVNTPEPILRVLSEADPDVCLMASQYSLIDHKNALNQLFPAVRKKNASLVVGSSLNAGFISGSPRYNYGKESYKIPTEFLEKRKRLREVAANHGVDLRTAALQFSASPDVAAALVVGASSEQQILADYTSMQTRIPAEFWAELKAEKLIEQNAPTPA
;
A
#
# COMPACT_ATOMS: atom_id res chain seq x y z
N MET A 1 -50.33 31.08 18.86
CA MET A 1 -51.20 31.47 17.72
C MET A 1 -50.40 31.29 16.43
N ALA A 2 -51.03 30.51 15.54
CA ALA A 2 -50.82 30.39 14.08
C ALA A 2 -49.54 29.78 13.54
N ALA A 3 -49.72 28.54 13.07
CA ALA A 3 -48.92 27.83 12.13
C ALA A 3 -48.93 28.50 10.73
N ALA A 4 -47.82 28.40 10.03
CA ALA A 4 -47.81 28.52 8.56
C ALA A 4 -47.01 27.37 7.98
N ALA A 5 -47.72 26.41 7.39
CA ALA A 5 -47.19 25.37 6.52
C ALA A 5 -46.93 25.98 5.16
N ALA A 6 -45.75 25.72 4.57
CA ALA A 6 -45.49 26.01 3.18
C ALA A 6 -45.12 24.70 2.43
N LEU A 7 -45.89 24.46 1.39
CA LEU A 7 -45.93 23.31 0.48
C LEU A 7 -44.62 23.12 -0.30
N LEU A 8 -44.21 21.86 -0.41
CA LEU A 8 -43.24 21.36 -1.38
C LEU A 8 -43.90 21.15 -2.75
N PRO A 9 -43.24 21.43 -3.86
CA PRO A 9 -43.70 20.94 -5.17
C PRO A 9 -43.18 19.53 -5.42
N GLN A 10 -44.12 18.68 -5.81
CA GLN A 10 -43.86 17.35 -6.36
C GLN A 10 -43.37 17.39 -7.79
N GLY A 11 -42.45 16.48 -8.14
CA GLY A 11 -42.43 15.85 -9.43
C GLY A 11 -41.26 16.20 -10.34
N LEU A 12 -40.33 15.21 -10.41
CA LEU A 12 -39.83 14.71 -11.70
C LEU A 12 -39.03 13.41 -11.41
N SER A 13 -39.70 12.28 -11.63
CA SER A 13 -39.07 10.97 -11.64
C SER A 13 -38.29 10.81 -12.95
N ALA A 14 -36.97 10.85 -12.87
CA ALA A 14 -36.11 10.33 -13.93
C ALA A 14 -35.88 8.83 -13.67
N GLN A 15 -36.44 7.98 -14.53
CA GLN A 15 -36.12 6.58 -14.61
C GLN A 15 -34.67 6.43 -15.06
N VAL A 16 -33.82 5.92 -14.18
CA VAL A 16 -32.47 5.44 -14.53
C VAL A 16 -32.59 3.94 -14.77
N ASN A 17 -32.33 3.53 -16.01
CA ASN A 17 -32.16 2.14 -16.38
C ASN A 17 -30.95 1.56 -15.65
N PRO A 18 -31.04 0.36 -15.05
CA PRO A 18 -29.90 -0.33 -14.48
C PRO A 18 -29.14 -1.04 -15.60
N GLY A 19 -28.11 -0.38 -16.15
CA GLY A 19 -27.11 -0.97 -17.03
C GLY A 19 -25.96 -1.50 -16.18
N ASP A 20 -25.84 -2.81 -16.19
CA ASP A 20 -24.68 -3.69 -16.00
C ASP A 20 -23.47 -3.12 -15.19
N GLY A 21 -23.67 -2.90 -13.92
CA GLY A 21 -22.58 -2.66 -12.97
C GLY A 21 -21.95 -3.99 -12.57
N ARG A 22 -20.82 -4.35 -13.16
CA ARG A 22 -19.99 -5.45 -12.64
C ARG A 22 -19.56 -5.11 -11.22
N ASN A 23 -20.22 -5.78 -10.30
CA ASN A 23 -20.00 -5.69 -8.87
C ASN A 23 -18.60 -6.23 -8.53
N MET A 24 -17.63 -5.35 -8.27
CA MET A 24 -16.27 -5.71 -7.83
C MET A 24 -16.22 -6.23 -6.39
N ASN A 25 -17.36 -6.42 -5.74
CA ASN A 25 -17.46 -6.74 -4.31
C ASN A 25 -18.10 -8.10 -3.99
N SER A 26 -18.20 -9.02 -4.94
CA SER A 26 -18.74 -10.35 -4.62
C SER A 26 -17.84 -11.48 -5.09
N MET A 27 -16.93 -11.90 -4.22
CA MET A 27 -16.51 -13.30 -4.12
C MET A 27 -16.39 -13.62 -2.64
N GLU A 28 -17.47 -14.18 -2.11
CA GLU A 28 -17.44 -14.96 -0.88
C GLU A 28 -16.55 -16.18 -1.13
N ASN A 29 -15.37 -16.18 -0.56
CA ASN A 29 -14.58 -17.39 -0.41
C ASN A 29 -14.89 -17.95 0.98
N SER A 30 -15.68 -19.03 0.98
CA SER A 30 -15.82 -19.95 2.10
C SER A 30 -14.45 -20.37 2.62
N ALA A 31 -14.29 -20.31 3.94
CA ALA A 31 -13.13 -20.83 4.64
C ALA A 31 -13.08 -22.35 4.48
N ASP A 32 -12.26 -22.82 3.53
CA ASP A 32 -11.77 -24.19 3.50
C ASP A 32 -10.30 -24.17 3.91
N SER A 33 -10.06 -24.51 5.15
CA SER A 33 -8.75 -24.80 5.71
C SER A 33 -8.29 -26.15 5.17
N ASN A 34 -7.36 -26.12 4.25
CA ASN A 34 -6.40 -27.16 3.88
C ASN A 34 -6.27 -27.38 2.36
N SER A 35 -5.80 -26.38 1.66
CA SER A 35 -5.18 -26.55 0.36
C SER A 35 -4.03 -25.54 0.27
N GLY A 36 -2.89 -25.90 -0.29
CA GLY A 36 -1.68 -25.07 -0.43
C GLY A 36 -1.88 -23.82 -1.31
N VAL A 37 -2.93 -23.05 -1.03
CA VAL A 37 -3.27 -21.80 -1.71
C VAL A 37 -2.85 -20.66 -0.81
N HIS A 38 -1.88 -19.89 -1.25
CA HIS A 38 -1.44 -18.68 -0.56
C HIS A 38 -2.56 -17.65 -0.47
N TYR A 39 -2.65 -16.98 0.68
CA TYR A 39 -3.61 -15.91 0.90
C TYR A 39 -3.39 -14.74 -0.08
N LYS A 40 -4.48 -14.24 -0.63
CA LYS A 40 -4.51 -13.02 -1.47
C LYS A 40 -5.50 -12.03 -0.90
N PRO A 41 -5.13 -10.72 -0.79
CA PRO A 41 -6.08 -9.69 -0.40
C PRO A 41 -7.32 -9.72 -1.31
N PRO A 42 -8.55 -9.73 -0.76
CA PRO A 42 -9.77 -9.74 -1.58
C PRO A 42 -10.07 -8.38 -2.22
N PHE A 43 -9.51 -7.30 -1.69
CA PHE A 43 -9.72 -5.94 -2.18
C PHE A 43 -8.50 -5.48 -2.99
N ARG A 44 -8.73 -5.12 -4.24
CA ARG A 44 -7.66 -4.73 -5.18
C ARG A 44 -7.10 -3.33 -4.98
N PHE A 45 -7.77 -2.47 -4.17
CA PHE A 45 -7.34 -1.12 -3.88
C PHE A 45 -7.42 -0.84 -2.39
N GLY A 46 -6.38 -0.21 -1.83
CA GLY A 46 -6.27 0.08 -0.41
C GLY A 46 -5.65 1.43 -0.10
N LEU A 47 -5.89 1.92 1.11
CA LEU A 47 -5.29 3.14 1.66
C LEU A 47 -4.01 2.80 2.43
N GLY A 48 -2.88 3.36 1.97
CA GLY A 48 -1.58 3.27 2.62
C GLY A 48 -1.38 4.37 3.68
N GLY A 49 -0.82 3.98 4.82
CA GLY A 49 -0.73 4.82 6.03
C GLY A 49 0.47 5.77 6.12
N VAL A 50 1.37 5.82 5.13
CA VAL A 50 2.57 6.66 5.19
C VAL A 50 2.25 8.15 5.42
N PRO A 51 1.34 8.78 4.65
CA PRO A 51 0.99 10.19 4.88
C PRO A 51 0.33 10.43 6.24
N LEU A 52 -0.44 9.46 6.75
CA LEU A 52 -1.07 9.53 8.06
C LEU A 52 -0.07 9.36 9.22
N GLY A 53 1.18 9.01 8.92
CA GLY A 53 2.33 9.08 9.82
C GLY A 53 3.06 10.42 9.79
N ASN A 54 2.60 11.41 9.02
CA ASN A 54 3.26 12.70 8.83
C ASN A 54 4.68 12.55 8.23
N GLU A 55 4.86 11.67 7.25
CA GLU A 55 6.16 11.48 6.59
C GLU A 55 6.60 12.73 5.81
N PHE A 56 5.70 13.34 5.06
CA PHE A 56 6.03 14.40 4.11
C PHE A 56 5.56 15.79 4.54
N ALA A 57 4.53 15.85 5.35
CA ALA A 57 3.91 17.07 5.85
C ALA A 57 3.07 16.75 7.08
N VAL A 58 2.67 17.78 7.81
CA VAL A 58 1.69 17.65 8.89
C VAL A 58 0.31 17.37 8.30
N VAL A 59 -0.25 16.23 8.65
CA VAL A 59 -1.69 15.93 8.54
C VAL A 59 -2.23 16.01 9.96
N THR A 60 -3.27 16.79 10.19
CA THR A 60 -3.87 16.88 11.53
C THR A 60 -4.68 15.61 11.85
N ASP A 61 -4.99 15.35 13.12
CA ASP A 61 -5.83 14.19 13.48
C ASP A 61 -7.24 14.33 12.89
N LYS A 62 -7.76 15.53 12.75
CA LYS A 62 -9.04 15.83 12.08
C LYS A 62 -8.98 15.46 10.60
N ASP A 63 -7.94 15.90 9.90
CA ASP A 63 -7.78 15.59 8.46
C ASP A 63 -7.55 14.08 8.25
N ALA A 64 -6.77 13.44 9.13
CA ALA A 64 -6.57 12.00 9.08
C ALA A 64 -7.88 11.22 9.26
N CYS A 65 -8.74 11.64 10.17
CA CYS A 65 -10.07 11.07 10.33
C CYS A 65 -10.93 11.27 9.07
N GLY A 66 -10.94 12.48 8.51
CA GLY A 66 -11.67 12.78 7.27
C GLY A 66 -11.20 11.92 6.08
N ILE A 67 -9.88 11.70 5.93
CA ILE A 67 -9.31 10.81 4.91
C ILE A 67 -9.81 9.37 5.08
N LEU A 68 -9.81 8.86 6.32
CA LEU A 68 -10.27 7.50 6.63
C LEU A 68 -11.77 7.34 6.39
N GLU A 69 -12.57 8.34 6.78
CA GLU A 69 -14.02 8.37 6.52
C GLU A 69 -14.34 8.45 5.02
N ALA A 70 -13.63 9.28 4.27
CA ALA A 70 -13.77 9.39 2.83
C ALA A 70 -13.42 8.06 2.14
N ALA A 71 -12.32 7.41 2.54
CA ALA A 71 -11.93 6.11 2.04
C ALA A 71 -12.99 5.04 2.31
N TRP A 72 -13.51 5.00 3.55
CA TRP A 72 -14.56 4.05 3.94
C TRP A 72 -15.84 4.27 3.13
N SER A 73 -16.27 5.52 3.01
CA SER A 73 -17.49 5.91 2.29
C SER A 73 -17.41 5.63 0.79
N ALA A 74 -16.21 5.71 0.21
CA ALA A 74 -15.95 5.31 -1.17
C ALA A 74 -15.93 3.79 -1.39
N GLY A 75 -15.96 2.98 -0.32
CA GLY A 75 -15.93 1.53 -0.41
C GLY A 75 -14.54 0.91 -0.29
N ILE A 76 -13.52 1.67 0.07
CA ILE A 76 -12.18 1.12 0.33
C ILE A 76 -12.22 0.32 1.62
N ARG A 77 -11.73 -0.93 1.55
CA ARG A 77 -11.77 -1.90 2.65
C ARG A 77 -10.43 -2.60 2.89
N TYR A 78 -9.37 -2.15 2.24
CA TYR A 78 -8.00 -2.55 2.54
C TYR A 78 -7.21 -1.38 3.11
N TYR A 79 -6.59 -1.58 4.27
CA TYR A 79 -5.79 -0.60 4.99
C TYR A 79 -4.39 -1.16 5.25
N ASP A 80 -3.34 -0.42 4.84
CA ASP A 80 -1.94 -0.80 5.07
C ASP A 80 -1.26 0.22 5.98
N VAL A 81 -0.71 -0.25 7.09
CA VAL A 81 -0.08 0.59 8.09
C VAL A 81 1.24 -0.02 8.58
N SER A 82 1.95 0.66 9.45
CA SER A 82 3.19 0.19 10.06
C SER A 82 3.48 0.93 11.38
N PRO A 83 4.12 0.25 12.35
CA PRO A 83 4.73 0.93 13.50
C PRO A 83 5.72 2.04 13.10
N TRP A 84 6.42 1.83 11.98
CA TRP A 84 7.35 2.80 11.42
C TRP A 84 6.71 4.13 11.04
N TYR A 85 5.50 4.14 10.50
CA TYR A 85 4.87 5.33 9.94
C TYR A 85 4.53 6.35 11.04
N GLY A 86 5.39 7.38 11.12
CA GLY A 86 5.32 8.38 12.16
C GLY A 86 5.58 7.84 13.56
N LEU A 87 6.35 6.73 13.67
CA LEU A 87 6.71 6.08 14.93
C LEU A 87 5.46 5.76 15.78
N GLY A 88 4.48 5.10 15.15
CA GLY A 88 3.21 4.66 15.74
C GLY A 88 2.05 5.66 15.59
N LEU A 89 2.28 6.85 15.00
CA LEU A 89 1.21 7.83 14.80
C LEU A 89 0.13 7.30 13.85
N ALA A 90 0.55 6.72 12.71
CA ALA A 90 -0.40 6.17 11.73
C ALA A 90 -1.28 5.09 12.35
N GLU A 91 -0.71 4.11 13.07
CA GLU A 91 -1.50 3.04 13.69
C GLU A 91 -2.53 3.60 14.70
N ARG A 92 -2.18 4.60 15.50
CA ARG A 92 -3.15 5.24 16.40
C ARG A 92 -4.30 5.91 15.66
N ARG A 93 -4.02 6.58 14.53
CA ARG A 93 -5.05 7.22 13.70
C ARG A 93 -5.98 6.21 13.05
N TYR A 94 -5.41 5.14 12.47
CA TYR A 94 -6.21 4.04 11.95
C TYR A 94 -7.04 3.39 13.04
N GLY A 95 -6.45 3.17 14.23
CA GLY A 95 -7.14 2.62 15.38
C GLY A 95 -8.31 3.48 15.84
N SER A 96 -8.12 4.80 15.94
CA SER A 96 -9.20 5.73 16.32
C SER A 96 -10.40 5.68 15.38
N PHE A 97 -10.22 5.25 14.15
CA PHE A 97 -11.27 5.08 13.16
C PHE A 97 -11.81 3.65 13.10
N LEU A 98 -10.93 2.66 13.00
CA LEU A 98 -11.27 1.26 12.70
C LEU A 98 -11.88 0.52 13.90
N HIS A 99 -11.56 0.90 15.15
CA HIS A 99 -12.10 0.23 16.34
C HIS A 99 -13.63 0.27 16.44
N ASN A 100 -14.29 1.22 15.76
CA ASN A 100 -15.74 1.35 15.67
C ASN A 100 -16.35 0.66 14.44
N LYS A 101 -15.53 0.01 13.59
CA LYS A 101 -16.00 -0.69 12.40
C LYS A 101 -16.10 -2.19 12.66
N ASN A 102 -17.05 -2.84 12.02
CA ASN A 102 -17.11 -4.30 12.09
C ASN A 102 -15.84 -4.91 11.50
N ARG A 103 -15.10 -5.70 12.29
CA ARG A 103 -13.80 -6.28 11.90
C ARG A 103 -13.87 -7.12 10.63
N SER A 104 -15.00 -7.78 10.38
CA SER A 104 -15.21 -8.60 9.19
C SER A 104 -15.38 -7.82 7.87
N GLU A 105 -15.61 -6.49 7.94
CA GLU A 105 -15.87 -5.68 6.75
C GLU A 105 -14.60 -5.15 6.06
N TYR A 106 -13.43 -5.30 6.68
CA TYR A 106 -12.17 -4.79 6.13
C TYR A 106 -11.01 -5.75 6.38
N ILE A 107 -9.96 -5.56 5.62
CA ILE A 107 -8.66 -6.16 5.88
C ILE A 107 -7.65 -5.08 6.26
N ILE A 108 -6.73 -5.45 7.14
CA ILE A 108 -5.64 -4.58 7.57
C ILE A 108 -4.31 -5.34 7.53
N SER A 109 -3.31 -4.71 6.95
CA SER A 109 -1.93 -5.14 7.05
C SER A 109 -1.12 -4.21 7.94
N SER A 110 -0.26 -4.77 8.76
CA SER A 110 0.80 -4.03 9.47
C SER A 110 2.14 -4.70 9.29
N LYS A 111 3.18 -4.18 9.93
CA LYS A 111 4.54 -4.60 9.67
C LYS A 111 5.29 -4.90 10.96
N VAL A 112 6.28 -5.81 10.88
CA VAL A 112 7.12 -6.26 12.00
C VAL A 112 8.60 -6.05 11.70
N GLY A 113 9.45 -6.21 12.71
CA GLY A 113 10.90 -6.04 12.60
C GLY A 113 11.39 -4.67 13.09
N LYS A 114 10.49 -3.74 13.37
CA LYS A 114 10.78 -2.43 13.97
C LYS A 114 9.86 -2.22 15.18
N LEU A 115 10.39 -2.50 16.37
CA LEU A 115 9.70 -2.25 17.64
C LEU A 115 9.80 -0.76 18.00
N LEU A 116 8.79 -0.23 18.66
CA LEU A 116 8.79 1.13 19.18
C LEU A 116 9.12 1.12 20.68
N LYS A 117 9.99 2.03 21.06
CA LYS A 117 10.37 2.25 22.47
C LYS A 117 10.16 3.71 22.83
N ALA A 118 9.32 3.97 23.81
CA ALA A 118 9.14 5.33 24.35
C ALA A 118 10.47 5.88 24.87
N SER A 119 10.80 7.11 24.50
CA SER A 119 12.07 7.74 24.84
C SER A 119 11.87 9.24 25.12
N LYS A 120 12.41 9.70 26.25
CA LYS A 120 12.44 11.14 26.57
C LYS A 120 13.40 11.93 25.66
N THR A 121 14.39 11.22 25.11
CA THR A 121 15.46 11.77 24.25
C THR A 121 15.42 11.12 22.87
N ALA A 122 14.22 10.97 22.28
CA ALA A 122 14.03 10.28 21.03
C ALA A 122 15.04 10.73 19.96
N LYS A 123 15.95 9.83 19.59
CA LYS A 123 17.02 10.07 18.62
C LYS A 123 16.52 10.05 17.17
N ASN A 124 15.36 9.39 16.95
CA ASN A 124 14.82 9.18 15.62
C ASN A 124 13.82 10.25 15.16
N ARG A 125 13.69 11.38 15.89
CA ARG A 125 12.82 12.49 15.49
C ARG A 125 13.16 13.06 14.11
N GLU A 126 14.42 12.98 13.70
CA GLU A 126 14.86 13.44 12.38
C GLU A 126 14.28 12.62 11.23
N LEU A 127 13.86 11.37 11.50
CA LEU A 127 13.28 10.49 10.49
C LEU A 127 11.84 10.89 10.16
N PHE A 128 11.12 11.40 11.17
CA PHE A 128 9.75 11.88 11.01
C PHE A 128 9.62 13.27 11.65
N PRO A 129 10.16 14.31 11.02
CA PRO A 129 10.24 15.65 11.63
C PRO A 129 8.87 16.27 11.91
N PHE A 130 7.83 15.79 11.23
CA PHE A 130 6.45 16.24 11.42
C PHE A 130 5.63 15.36 12.36
N SER A 131 6.18 14.25 12.86
CA SER A 131 5.49 13.39 13.82
C SER A 131 5.78 13.83 15.26
N PRO A 132 4.74 13.97 16.11
CA PRO A 132 4.94 14.30 17.53
C PRO A 132 5.35 13.08 18.38
N SER A 133 5.50 11.90 17.78
CA SER A 133 5.73 10.65 18.51
C SER A 133 7.06 10.68 19.28
N PRO A 134 7.08 10.32 20.58
CA PRO A 134 8.27 10.30 21.40
C PRO A 134 9.00 8.94 21.33
N ASN A 135 8.82 8.16 20.27
CA ASN A 135 9.37 6.81 20.19
C ASN A 135 10.69 6.76 19.42
N ASP A 136 11.58 5.88 19.87
CA ASP A 136 12.70 5.36 19.10
C ASP A 136 12.34 3.99 18.51
N ILE A 137 13.15 3.50 17.57
CA ILE A 137 13.01 2.17 16.98
C ILE A 137 14.08 1.21 17.51
N ILE A 138 13.69 -0.05 17.60
CA ILE A 138 14.59 -1.17 17.84
C ILE A 138 14.32 -2.19 16.73
N PHE A 139 15.36 -2.58 16.00
CA PHE A 139 15.25 -3.65 15.02
C PHE A 139 15.25 -5.00 15.73
N ASP A 140 14.23 -5.80 15.48
CA ASP A 140 14.11 -7.15 16.03
C ASP A 140 13.34 -8.07 15.07
N TYR A 141 14.08 -8.91 14.35
CA TYR A 141 13.54 -9.89 13.40
C TYR A 141 13.50 -11.31 14.00
N THR A 142 13.61 -11.44 15.31
CA THR A 142 13.43 -12.73 16.00
C THR A 142 11.94 -13.11 16.10
N ALA A 143 11.66 -14.36 16.41
CA ALA A 143 10.31 -14.84 16.67
C ALA A 143 9.61 -14.05 17.79
N SER A 144 10.32 -13.78 18.89
CA SER A 144 9.78 -13.00 20.01
C SER A 144 9.55 -11.54 19.64
N GLY A 145 10.43 -10.94 18.83
CA GLY A 145 10.28 -9.60 18.31
C GLY A 145 9.05 -9.45 17.42
N VAL A 146 8.78 -10.45 16.57
CA VAL A 146 7.56 -10.49 15.74
C VAL A 146 6.30 -10.53 16.58
N ARG A 147 6.20 -11.45 17.56
CA ARG A 147 5.04 -11.53 18.45
C ARG A 147 4.79 -10.21 19.16
N ARG A 148 5.83 -9.67 19.78
CA ARG A 148 5.73 -8.39 20.46
C ARG A 148 5.29 -7.26 19.53
N SER A 149 5.84 -7.21 18.32
CA SER A 149 5.48 -6.18 17.33
C SER A 149 3.99 -6.24 16.97
N ILE A 150 3.45 -7.46 16.79
CA ILE A 150 2.02 -7.67 16.50
C ILE A 150 1.16 -7.23 17.69
N GLU A 151 1.48 -7.68 18.90
CA GLU A 151 0.74 -7.30 20.11
C GLU A 151 0.74 -5.77 20.34
N ASP A 152 1.91 -5.14 20.22
CA ASP A 152 2.06 -3.69 20.33
C ASP A 152 1.25 -2.94 19.25
N SER A 153 1.17 -3.49 18.02
CA SER A 153 0.37 -2.93 16.92
C SER A 153 -1.13 -3.08 17.19
N LEU A 154 -1.58 -4.23 17.66
CA LEU A 154 -2.99 -4.47 18.02
C LEU A 154 -3.45 -3.49 19.12
N GLN A 155 -2.61 -3.22 20.12
CA GLN A 155 -2.90 -2.24 21.16
C GLN A 155 -2.99 -0.81 20.60
N ARG A 156 -2.08 -0.41 19.69
CA ARG A 156 -2.13 0.92 19.06
C ARG A 156 -3.32 1.09 18.13
N LEU A 157 -3.71 0.01 17.46
CA LEU A 157 -4.87 -0.04 16.57
C LEU A 157 -6.20 -0.21 17.30
N GLY A 158 -6.19 -0.76 18.54
CA GLY A 158 -7.41 -1.05 19.30
C GLY A 158 -8.31 -2.09 18.63
N ILE A 159 -7.69 -3.07 17.94
CA ILE A 159 -8.37 -4.18 17.26
C ILE A 159 -7.80 -5.51 17.72
N ASP A 160 -8.49 -6.61 17.43
CA ASP A 160 -8.19 -7.96 17.92
C ASP A 160 -7.30 -8.80 17.00
N SER A 161 -7.16 -8.40 15.72
CA SER A 161 -6.46 -9.21 14.72
C SER A 161 -5.91 -8.40 13.57
N LEU A 162 -4.82 -8.88 12.94
CA LEU A 162 -4.29 -8.43 11.66
C LEU A 162 -4.56 -9.49 10.60
N ASP A 163 -4.83 -9.06 9.36
CA ASP A 163 -5.01 -10.02 8.25
C ASP A 163 -3.67 -10.38 7.61
N ILE A 164 -2.81 -9.40 7.37
CA ILE A 164 -1.52 -9.59 6.72
C ILE A 164 -0.41 -8.94 7.56
N VAL A 165 0.71 -9.64 7.68
CA VAL A 165 1.90 -9.13 8.36
C VAL A 165 3.09 -9.14 7.42
N PHE A 166 3.73 -7.98 7.22
CA PHE A 166 4.95 -7.85 6.43
C PHE A 166 6.19 -7.67 7.30
N VAL A 167 7.25 -8.41 7.01
CA VAL A 167 8.59 -8.11 7.58
C VAL A 167 9.15 -6.89 6.86
N HIS A 168 9.42 -5.81 7.60
CA HIS A 168 9.57 -4.46 7.07
C HIS A 168 11.02 -4.08 6.79
N ASP A 169 11.25 -3.51 5.58
CA ASP A 169 12.50 -2.88 5.13
C ASP A 169 13.76 -3.71 5.41
N LEU A 170 13.65 -5.00 5.26
CA LEU A 170 14.77 -5.93 5.34
C LEU A 170 15.49 -5.95 4.00
N SER A 171 16.13 -4.84 3.62
CA SER A 171 16.66 -4.59 2.30
C SER A 171 17.89 -3.68 2.30
N SER A 172 18.63 -3.65 1.19
CA SER A 172 19.91 -2.93 1.06
C SER A 172 19.80 -1.40 1.13
N ASP A 173 18.63 -0.85 0.85
CA ASP A 173 18.34 0.57 0.92
C ASP A 173 18.09 1.07 2.36
N ASN A 174 17.77 0.17 3.30
CA ASN A 174 17.60 0.52 4.70
C ASN A 174 18.96 0.71 5.41
N LYS A 175 19.45 1.94 5.41
CA LYS A 175 20.73 2.31 6.03
C LYS A 175 20.70 2.37 7.56
N LEU A 176 19.54 2.17 8.18
CA LEU A 176 19.37 2.17 9.63
C LEU A 176 19.55 0.79 10.25
N LEU A 177 19.63 -0.27 9.45
CA LEU A 177 19.86 -1.63 9.96
C LEU A 177 21.14 -1.70 10.78
N PRO A 178 21.14 -2.39 11.94
CA PRO A 178 22.31 -2.48 12.83
C PRO A 178 23.48 -3.25 12.21
N THR A 179 23.18 -4.11 11.23
CA THR A 179 24.16 -4.87 10.44
C THR A 179 23.69 -4.94 8.99
N SER A 180 24.42 -5.66 8.12
CA SER A 180 23.98 -5.81 6.73
C SER A 180 22.57 -6.43 6.64
N TRP A 181 21.81 -6.08 5.61
CA TRP A 181 20.47 -6.66 5.43
C TRP A 181 20.50 -8.20 5.28
N GLN A 182 21.58 -8.75 4.73
CA GLN A 182 21.75 -10.20 4.62
C GLN A 182 21.87 -10.86 6.00
N GLN A 183 22.64 -10.25 6.91
CA GLN A 183 22.74 -10.76 8.29
C GLN A 183 21.41 -10.66 9.04
N GLN A 184 20.67 -9.57 8.85
CA GLN A 184 19.33 -9.41 9.43
C GLN A 184 18.34 -10.40 8.78
N PHE A 185 18.49 -10.70 7.51
CA PHE A 185 17.69 -11.71 6.81
C PHE A 185 17.92 -13.12 7.39
N GLU A 186 19.16 -13.49 7.74
CA GLU A 186 19.46 -14.76 8.41
C GLU A 186 18.77 -14.86 9.79
N ILE A 187 18.65 -13.74 10.51
CA ILE A 187 17.89 -13.69 11.77
C ILE A 187 16.39 -13.91 11.47
N ALA A 188 15.86 -13.23 10.47
CA ALA A 188 14.46 -13.38 10.07
C ALA A 188 14.16 -14.80 9.55
N LEU A 189 15.08 -15.40 8.80
CA LEU A 189 14.92 -16.76 8.27
C LEU A 189 14.81 -17.82 9.39
N LYS A 190 15.51 -17.61 10.49
CA LYS A 190 15.48 -18.50 11.67
C LYS A 190 14.43 -18.11 12.72
N GLY A 191 13.89 -16.90 12.65
CA GLY A 191 12.97 -16.33 13.64
C GLY A 191 11.66 -15.86 13.06
N ALA A 192 11.65 -14.71 12.39
CA ALA A 192 10.43 -14.06 11.93
C ALA A 192 9.62 -14.91 10.94
N PHE A 193 10.26 -15.51 9.93
CA PHE A 193 9.52 -16.24 8.88
C PHE A 193 8.88 -17.53 9.39
N PRO A 194 9.57 -18.42 10.15
CA PRO A 194 8.93 -19.59 10.76
C PRO A 194 7.80 -19.19 11.73
N GLU A 195 7.99 -18.12 12.49
CA GLU A 195 6.97 -17.66 13.42
C GLU A 195 5.71 -17.16 12.72
N LEU A 196 5.84 -16.36 11.66
CA LEU A 196 4.71 -15.87 10.86
C LEU A 196 4.01 -17.02 10.14
N THR A 197 4.76 -18.01 9.63
CA THR A 197 4.20 -19.23 9.03
C THR A 197 3.35 -19.98 10.05
N ARG A 198 3.87 -20.16 11.28
CA ARG A 198 3.13 -20.81 12.36
C ARG A 198 1.87 -20.02 12.74
N MET A 199 1.94 -18.68 12.83
CA MET A 199 0.77 -17.84 13.13
C MET A 199 -0.29 -17.91 12.02
N ARG A 200 0.11 -18.04 10.76
CA ARG A 200 -0.81 -18.30 9.63
C ARG A 200 -1.49 -19.66 9.79
N GLU A 201 -0.74 -20.71 10.05
CA GLU A 201 -1.26 -22.08 10.24
C GLU A 201 -2.22 -22.18 11.44
N GLU A 202 -1.97 -21.41 12.48
CA GLU A 202 -2.85 -21.30 13.66
C GLU A 202 -4.06 -20.37 13.43
N GLY A 203 -4.15 -19.70 12.27
CA GLY A 203 -5.24 -18.77 11.95
C GLY A 203 -5.17 -17.43 12.70
N VAL A 204 -4.05 -17.10 13.34
CA VAL A 204 -3.82 -15.81 14.01
C VAL A 204 -3.70 -14.68 13.02
N ILE A 205 -3.11 -14.95 11.87
CA ILE A 205 -3.06 -14.08 10.69
C ILE A 205 -3.51 -14.87 9.45
N LYS A 206 -3.94 -14.19 8.39
CA LYS A 206 -4.36 -14.84 7.15
C LYS A 206 -3.19 -15.09 6.19
N GLY A 207 -2.20 -14.19 6.21
CA GLY A 207 -1.03 -14.30 5.35
C GLY A 207 0.12 -13.44 5.80
N TRP A 208 1.30 -13.74 5.28
CA TRP A 208 2.50 -12.97 5.57
C TRP A 208 3.42 -12.84 4.35
N GLY A 209 4.37 -11.94 4.43
CA GLY A 209 5.45 -11.77 3.48
C GLY A 209 6.47 -10.73 3.93
N ILE A 210 7.17 -10.13 2.97
CA ILE A 210 8.14 -9.06 3.23
C ILE A 210 7.69 -7.77 2.54
N GLY A 211 7.88 -6.63 3.21
CA GLY A 211 7.56 -5.30 2.69
C GLY A 211 8.82 -4.48 2.47
N VAL A 212 9.22 -4.27 1.21
CA VAL A 212 10.53 -3.69 0.84
C VAL A 212 10.45 -2.82 -0.41
N ASN A 213 11.50 -2.00 -0.63
CA ASN A 213 11.66 -1.09 -1.77
C ASN A 213 12.61 -1.63 -2.84
N THR A 214 13.18 -2.83 -2.67
CA THR A 214 14.07 -3.47 -3.65
C THR A 214 13.65 -4.92 -3.91
N PRO A 215 13.87 -5.49 -5.12
CA PRO A 215 13.37 -6.82 -5.47
C PRO A 215 14.13 -7.97 -4.82
N GLU A 216 15.43 -7.77 -4.51
CA GLU A 216 16.33 -8.85 -4.08
C GLU A 216 15.83 -9.59 -2.83
N PRO A 217 15.35 -8.91 -1.76
CA PRO A 217 14.85 -9.61 -0.59
C PRO A 217 13.56 -10.41 -0.88
N ILE A 218 12.70 -9.94 -1.80
CA ILE A 218 11.51 -10.70 -2.21
C ILE A 218 11.94 -11.96 -2.96
N LEU A 219 12.86 -11.85 -3.91
CA LEU A 219 13.39 -13.01 -4.63
C LEU A 219 14.00 -14.03 -3.66
N ARG A 220 14.70 -13.55 -2.64
CA ARG A 220 15.31 -14.39 -1.63
C ARG A 220 14.28 -15.08 -0.75
N VAL A 221 13.30 -14.37 -0.20
CA VAL A 221 12.26 -14.97 0.65
C VAL A 221 11.40 -15.98 -0.12
N LEU A 222 11.11 -15.71 -1.39
CA LEU A 222 10.42 -16.68 -2.26
C LEU A 222 11.20 -17.97 -2.48
N SER A 223 12.55 -17.93 -2.44
CA SER A 223 13.38 -19.12 -2.61
C SER A 223 13.60 -19.90 -1.31
N GLU A 224 13.66 -19.23 -0.17
CA GLU A 224 14.09 -19.78 1.12
C GLU A 224 12.95 -19.95 2.14
N ALA A 225 11.76 -19.39 1.86
CA ALA A 225 10.60 -19.49 2.74
C ALA A 225 9.29 -19.60 1.93
N ASP A 226 8.15 -19.50 2.62
CA ASP A 226 6.81 -19.70 2.03
C ASP A 226 5.88 -18.51 2.30
N PRO A 227 6.20 -17.30 1.76
CA PRO A 227 5.34 -16.13 1.93
C PRO A 227 4.11 -16.22 1.01
N ASP A 228 2.97 -15.69 1.48
CA ASP A 228 1.72 -15.61 0.72
C ASP A 228 1.71 -14.42 -0.23
N VAL A 229 2.06 -13.24 0.32
CA VAL A 229 1.95 -11.96 -0.36
C VAL A 229 3.08 -11.03 0.10
N CYS A 230 3.85 -10.49 -0.83
CA CYS A 230 4.88 -9.51 -0.51
C CYS A 230 4.42 -8.10 -0.89
N LEU A 231 4.82 -7.08 -0.13
CA LEU A 231 4.60 -5.69 -0.48
C LEU A 231 5.87 -5.14 -1.16
N MET A 232 5.70 -4.71 -2.40
CA MET A 232 6.77 -4.13 -3.21
C MET A 232 6.47 -2.65 -3.46
N ALA A 233 7.29 -1.77 -2.92
CA ALA A 233 7.17 -0.34 -3.13
C ALA A 233 8.20 0.17 -4.13
N SER A 234 7.81 1.19 -4.92
CA SER A 234 8.69 1.95 -5.82
C SER A 234 9.30 1.20 -7.02
N GLN A 235 9.03 -0.08 -7.20
CA GLN A 235 9.65 -0.95 -8.20
C GLN A 235 8.75 -1.25 -9.41
N TYR A 236 7.46 -0.88 -9.34
CA TYR A 236 6.55 -1.04 -10.47
C TYR A 236 5.66 0.19 -10.62
N SER A 237 6.08 1.09 -11.47
CA SER A 237 5.39 2.34 -11.81
C SER A 237 5.61 2.68 -13.29
N LEU A 238 4.93 3.69 -13.82
CA LEU A 238 5.20 4.19 -15.18
C LEU A 238 6.66 4.64 -15.36
N ILE A 239 7.32 5.10 -14.29
CA ILE A 239 8.70 5.58 -14.34
C ILE A 239 9.68 4.41 -14.35
N ASP A 240 9.52 3.46 -13.43
CA ASP A 240 10.43 2.33 -13.27
C ASP A 240 9.63 1.04 -13.05
N HIS A 241 9.82 0.03 -13.92
CA HIS A 241 9.08 -1.23 -13.87
C HIS A 241 9.83 -2.40 -14.49
N LYS A 242 10.91 -2.15 -15.22
CA LYS A 242 11.58 -3.17 -16.04
C LYS A 242 12.12 -4.33 -15.21
N ASN A 243 12.76 -4.02 -14.09
CA ASN A 243 13.35 -5.04 -13.23
C ASN A 243 12.27 -5.90 -12.55
N ALA A 244 11.24 -5.29 -11.98
CA ALA A 244 10.12 -6.03 -11.40
C ALA A 244 9.41 -6.89 -12.44
N LEU A 245 9.13 -6.35 -13.63
CA LEU A 245 8.43 -7.05 -14.70
C LEU A 245 9.19 -8.30 -15.17
N ASN A 246 10.50 -8.20 -15.37
CA ASN A 246 11.29 -9.23 -16.04
C ASN A 246 11.95 -10.23 -15.07
N GLN A 247 12.18 -9.87 -13.81
CA GLN A 247 12.84 -10.72 -12.82
C GLN A 247 11.90 -11.15 -11.69
N LEU A 248 11.18 -10.20 -11.07
CA LEU A 248 10.39 -10.50 -9.89
C LEU A 248 9.07 -11.20 -10.21
N PHE A 249 8.32 -10.72 -11.21
CA PHE A 249 7.01 -11.29 -11.53
C PHE A 249 7.04 -12.76 -11.92
N PRO A 250 8.03 -13.23 -12.73
CA PRO A 250 8.18 -14.66 -13.00
C PRO A 250 8.41 -15.50 -11.74
N ALA A 251 9.21 -14.99 -10.78
CA ALA A 251 9.46 -15.69 -9.52
C ALA A 251 8.22 -15.77 -8.63
N VAL A 252 7.44 -14.68 -8.55
CA VAL A 252 6.18 -14.62 -7.81
C VAL A 252 5.16 -15.61 -8.37
N ARG A 253 4.98 -15.64 -9.71
CA ARG A 253 4.10 -16.62 -10.37
C ARG A 253 4.53 -18.06 -10.09
N LYS A 254 5.83 -18.36 -10.22
CA LYS A 254 6.38 -19.70 -9.98
C LYS A 254 6.07 -20.22 -8.58
N LYS A 255 6.00 -19.33 -7.60
CA LYS A 255 5.69 -19.66 -6.20
C LYS A 255 4.20 -19.56 -5.85
N ASN A 256 3.34 -19.22 -6.80
CA ASN A 256 1.92 -18.94 -6.58
C ASN A 256 1.67 -17.88 -5.49
N ALA A 257 2.66 -17.07 -5.19
CA ALA A 257 2.55 -15.92 -4.29
C ALA A 257 1.91 -14.73 -5.02
N SER A 258 1.71 -13.62 -4.31
CA SER A 258 1.18 -12.39 -4.90
C SER A 258 1.92 -11.14 -4.38
N LEU A 259 1.62 -10.01 -4.98
CA LEU A 259 2.18 -8.71 -4.58
C LEU A 259 1.09 -7.74 -4.17
N VAL A 260 1.36 -6.98 -3.13
CA VAL A 260 0.77 -5.66 -2.89
C VAL A 260 1.73 -4.64 -3.47
N VAL A 261 1.27 -3.85 -4.43
CA VAL A 261 2.09 -2.80 -5.05
C VAL A 261 1.89 -1.49 -4.30
N GLY A 262 2.99 -0.85 -3.93
CA GLY A 262 2.99 0.46 -3.27
C GLY A 262 3.82 1.48 -4.04
N SER A 263 3.66 2.76 -3.67
CA SER A 263 4.44 3.88 -4.23
C SER A 263 4.33 4.04 -5.76
N SER A 264 3.18 3.70 -6.34
CA SER A 264 2.90 3.80 -7.78
C SER A 264 3.08 5.22 -8.34
N LEU A 265 2.92 6.25 -7.50
CA LEU A 265 3.11 7.66 -7.85
C LEU A 265 4.53 8.18 -7.55
N ASN A 266 5.46 7.30 -7.10
CA ASN A 266 6.85 7.62 -6.77
C ASN A 266 6.95 8.84 -5.84
N ALA A 267 6.26 8.84 -4.70
CA ALA A 267 6.15 9.95 -3.74
C ALA A 267 5.63 11.26 -4.37
N GLY A 268 4.70 11.14 -5.31
CA GLY A 268 4.10 12.27 -6.03
C GLY A 268 4.90 12.76 -7.24
N PHE A 269 6.02 12.12 -7.57
CA PHE A 269 6.85 12.51 -8.71
C PHE A 269 6.07 12.55 -10.02
N ILE A 270 5.27 11.52 -10.30
CA ILE A 270 4.47 11.44 -11.52
C ILE A 270 3.49 12.62 -11.65
N SER A 271 2.96 13.09 -10.52
CA SER A 271 2.03 14.24 -10.44
C SER A 271 2.76 15.60 -10.39
N GLY A 272 4.11 15.62 -10.39
CA GLY A 272 4.90 16.85 -10.46
C GLY A 272 5.65 17.25 -9.22
N SER A 273 5.58 16.47 -8.14
CA SER A 273 6.45 16.68 -6.98
C SER A 273 7.93 16.69 -7.40
N PRO A 274 8.78 17.54 -6.76
CA PRO A 274 10.22 17.46 -6.94
C PRO A 274 10.86 16.26 -6.26
N ARG A 275 10.08 15.46 -5.54
CA ARG A 275 10.51 14.27 -4.81
C ARG A 275 10.32 13.02 -5.66
N TYR A 276 11.29 12.10 -5.62
CA TYR A 276 11.22 10.78 -6.22
C TYR A 276 11.51 9.72 -5.16
N ASN A 277 10.55 8.81 -4.91
CA ASN A 277 10.61 7.79 -3.87
C ASN A 277 10.81 8.34 -2.44
N TYR A 278 11.25 7.50 -1.50
CA TYR A 278 11.44 7.83 -0.09
C TYR A 278 12.90 8.12 0.23
N GLY A 279 13.14 8.90 1.28
CA GLY A 279 14.47 9.17 1.84
C GLY A 279 15.12 10.45 1.36
N LYS A 280 16.27 10.78 1.96
CA LYS A 280 17.02 12.02 1.71
C LYS A 280 17.58 12.11 0.28
N GLU A 281 17.90 10.98 -0.33
CA GLU A 281 18.42 10.91 -1.70
C GLU A 281 17.35 11.06 -2.78
N SER A 282 16.08 11.07 -2.41
CA SER A 282 14.95 11.22 -3.33
C SER A 282 14.98 12.54 -4.13
N TYR A 283 15.80 13.49 -3.73
CA TYR A 283 16.01 14.76 -4.46
C TYR A 283 17.01 14.65 -5.61
N LYS A 284 17.79 13.57 -5.67
CA LYS A 284 18.74 13.31 -6.78
C LYS A 284 18.06 12.47 -7.85
N ILE A 285 17.12 13.10 -8.56
CA ILE A 285 16.35 12.41 -9.58
C ILE A 285 17.19 12.24 -10.84
N PRO A 286 17.37 11.04 -11.40
CA PRO A 286 18.07 10.84 -12.66
C PRO A 286 17.44 11.65 -13.81
N THR A 287 18.27 12.25 -14.66
CA THR A 287 17.80 13.09 -15.78
C THR A 287 16.86 12.31 -16.70
N GLU A 288 17.15 11.04 -16.94
CA GLU A 288 16.30 10.14 -17.73
C GLU A 288 14.87 10.00 -17.17
N PHE A 289 14.69 10.04 -15.84
CA PHE A 289 13.35 9.99 -15.24
C PHE A 289 12.60 11.30 -15.39
N LEU A 290 13.31 12.43 -15.34
CA LEU A 290 12.73 13.74 -15.63
C LEU A 290 12.24 13.83 -17.08
N GLU A 291 13.05 13.38 -18.03
CA GLU A 291 12.72 13.34 -19.46
C GLU A 291 11.57 12.37 -19.72
N LYS A 292 11.62 11.17 -19.15
CA LYS A 292 10.55 10.17 -19.25
C LYS A 292 9.23 10.74 -18.70
N ARG A 293 9.24 11.38 -17.52
CA ARG A 293 8.05 12.03 -16.96
C ARG A 293 7.49 13.10 -17.88
N LYS A 294 8.37 13.94 -18.47
CA LYS A 294 7.95 14.97 -19.42
C LYS A 294 7.21 14.33 -20.60
N ARG A 295 7.81 13.30 -21.21
CA ARG A 295 7.21 12.63 -22.36
C ARG A 295 5.91 11.92 -22.02
N LEU A 296 5.83 11.25 -20.87
CA LEU A 296 4.59 10.65 -20.37
C LEU A 296 3.46 11.68 -20.24
N ARG A 297 3.76 12.90 -19.80
CA ARG A 297 2.78 13.99 -19.69
C ARG A 297 2.32 14.48 -21.05
N GLU A 298 3.21 14.58 -22.02
CA GLU A 298 2.86 14.98 -23.38
C GLU A 298 1.91 13.97 -24.01
N VAL A 299 2.22 12.68 -23.95
CA VAL A 299 1.35 11.62 -24.47
C VAL A 299 0.00 11.61 -23.73
N ALA A 300 0.01 11.73 -22.40
CA ALA A 300 -1.22 11.77 -21.61
C ALA A 300 -2.11 12.96 -22.02
N ALA A 301 -1.53 14.14 -22.23
CA ALA A 301 -2.25 15.32 -22.68
C ALA A 301 -2.86 15.14 -24.08
N ASN A 302 -2.12 14.52 -25.03
CA ASN A 302 -2.61 14.25 -26.38
C ASN A 302 -3.83 13.33 -26.41
N HIS A 303 -3.92 12.41 -25.45
CA HIS A 303 -5.07 11.49 -25.31
C HIS A 303 -6.14 11.96 -24.33
N GLY A 304 -5.98 13.13 -23.71
CA GLY A 304 -6.90 13.61 -22.67
C GLY A 304 -6.90 12.72 -21.40
N VAL A 305 -5.79 12.04 -21.13
CA VAL A 305 -5.64 11.11 -19.99
C VAL A 305 -4.99 11.83 -18.81
N ASP A 306 -5.56 11.69 -17.62
CA ASP A 306 -4.88 12.10 -16.39
C ASP A 306 -3.74 11.11 -16.10
N LEU A 307 -2.50 11.60 -16.07
CA LEU A 307 -1.31 10.76 -15.90
C LEU A 307 -1.27 10.04 -14.54
N ARG A 308 -1.86 10.63 -13.49
CA ARG A 308 -2.01 9.97 -12.20
C ARG A 308 -2.93 8.74 -12.32
N THR A 309 -4.05 8.89 -12.99
CA THR A 309 -4.98 7.79 -13.30
C THR A 309 -4.27 6.67 -14.05
N ALA A 310 -3.50 7.01 -15.08
CA ALA A 310 -2.71 6.03 -15.81
C ALA A 310 -1.67 5.31 -14.93
N ALA A 311 -0.98 6.04 -14.05
CA ALA A 311 0.03 5.47 -13.17
C ALA A 311 -0.57 4.47 -12.15
N LEU A 312 -1.73 4.78 -11.58
CA LEU A 312 -2.44 3.90 -10.65
C LEU A 312 -2.88 2.61 -11.35
N GLN A 313 -3.55 2.74 -12.49
CA GLN A 313 -4.06 1.60 -13.25
C GLN A 313 -2.92 0.72 -13.80
N PHE A 314 -1.84 1.33 -14.31
CA PHE A 314 -0.66 0.59 -14.75
C PHE A 314 -0.08 -0.28 -13.61
N SER A 315 0.05 0.30 -12.42
CA SER A 315 0.62 -0.40 -11.27
C SER A 315 -0.29 -1.53 -10.74
N ALA A 316 -1.59 -1.45 -10.97
CA ALA A 316 -2.56 -2.47 -10.59
C ALA A 316 -2.80 -3.55 -11.67
N SER A 317 -2.25 -3.37 -12.90
CA SER A 317 -2.54 -4.24 -14.04
C SER A 317 -1.88 -5.63 -14.01
N PRO A 318 -0.69 -5.84 -13.42
CA PRO A 318 -0.09 -7.18 -13.41
C PRO A 318 -0.99 -8.21 -12.71
N ASP A 319 -1.02 -9.42 -13.26
CA ASP A 319 -1.74 -10.57 -12.69
C ASP A 319 -1.24 -10.97 -11.30
N VAL A 320 0.05 -10.73 -11.02
CA VAL A 320 0.66 -10.94 -9.71
C VAL A 320 0.33 -9.85 -8.70
N ALA A 321 -0.17 -8.70 -9.14
CA ALA A 321 -0.60 -7.61 -8.27
C ALA A 321 -1.99 -7.93 -7.70
N ALA A 322 -2.04 -8.50 -6.50
CA ALA A 322 -3.30 -8.78 -5.81
C ALA A 322 -3.97 -7.49 -5.33
N ALA A 323 -3.19 -6.49 -4.94
CA ALA A 323 -3.69 -5.18 -4.54
C ALA A 323 -2.70 -4.05 -4.85
N LEU A 324 -3.23 -2.84 -4.96
CA LEU A 324 -2.51 -1.57 -4.98
C LEU A 324 -2.84 -0.80 -3.71
N VAL A 325 -1.82 -0.32 -2.97
CA VAL A 325 -2.01 0.56 -1.81
C VAL A 325 -1.44 1.95 -2.11
N VAL A 326 -2.27 2.98 -1.89
CA VAL A 326 -1.95 4.37 -2.21
C VAL A 326 -2.12 5.23 -0.97
N GLY A 327 -1.12 6.06 -0.66
CA GLY A 327 -1.21 7.02 0.43
C GLY A 327 -1.86 8.32 -0.02
N ALA A 328 -2.69 8.90 0.84
CA ALA A 328 -3.32 10.19 0.61
C ALA A 328 -3.11 11.13 1.80
N SER A 329 -2.97 12.43 1.53
CA SER A 329 -2.84 13.50 2.52
C SER A 329 -4.08 14.39 2.61
N SER A 330 -5.12 14.12 1.82
CA SER A 330 -6.43 14.78 1.89
C SER A 330 -7.55 13.86 1.42
N GLU A 331 -8.78 14.19 1.82
CA GLU A 331 -10.00 13.52 1.37
C GLU A 331 -10.13 13.55 -0.16
N GLN A 332 -9.84 14.69 -0.78
CA GLN A 332 -9.91 14.85 -2.23
C GLN A 332 -8.93 13.92 -2.94
N GLN A 333 -7.73 13.72 -2.38
CA GLN A 333 -6.75 12.82 -2.98
C GLN A 333 -7.25 11.38 -2.99
N ILE A 334 -7.70 10.85 -1.85
CA ILE A 334 -8.15 9.44 -1.80
C ILE A 334 -9.39 9.20 -2.65
N LEU A 335 -10.34 10.13 -2.69
CA LEU A 335 -11.51 10.04 -3.56
C LEU A 335 -11.13 10.09 -5.05
N ALA A 336 -10.20 10.99 -5.41
CA ALA A 336 -9.70 11.09 -6.78
C ALA A 336 -8.90 9.84 -7.19
N ASP A 337 -8.10 9.26 -6.30
CA ASP A 337 -7.35 8.03 -6.56
C ASP A 337 -8.30 6.83 -6.72
N TYR A 338 -9.35 6.74 -5.89
CA TYR A 338 -10.37 5.71 -6.03
C TYR A 338 -11.16 5.84 -7.35
N THR A 339 -11.56 7.07 -7.72
CA THR A 339 -12.22 7.36 -9.00
C THR A 339 -11.30 7.00 -10.19
N SER A 340 -10.00 7.27 -10.07
CA SER A 340 -9.00 6.91 -11.08
C SER A 340 -9.01 5.41 -11.40
N MET A 341 -9.25 4.54 -10.41
CA MET A 341 -9.32 3.08 -10.63
C MET A 341 -10.54 2.63 -11.44
N GLN A 342 -11.56 3.47 -11.55
CA GLN A 342 -12.82 3.22 -12.29
C GLN A 342 -12.86 3.93 -13.64
N THR A 343 -11.93 4.84 -13.90
CA THR A 343 -11.88 5.65 -15.12
C THR A 343 -11.37 4.82 -16.29
N ARG A 344 -12.08 4.86 -17.42
CA ARG A 344 -11.61 4.18 -18.63
C ARG A 344 -10.50 4.99 -19.31
N ILE A 345 -9.39 4.33 -19.61
CA ILE A 345 -8.28 4.89 -20.39
C ILE A 345 -8.33 4.28 -21.79
N PRO A 346 -8.22 5.10 -22.88
CA PRO A 346 -8.19 4.60 -24.24
C PRO A 346 -7.05 3.61 -24.49
N ALA A 347 -7.30 2.54 -25.25
CA ALA A 347 -6.27 1.55 -25.58
C ALA A 347 -5.11 2.14 -26.39
N GLU A 348 -5.42 3.15 -27.21
CA GLU A 348 -4.47 3.90 -28.04
C GLU A 348 -3.41 4.60 -27.20
N PHE A 349 -3.76 5.10 -26.00
CA PHE A 349 -2.82 5.68 -25.07
C PHE A 349 -1.72 4.66 -24.67
N TRP A 350 -2.13 3.45 -24.29
CA TRP A 350 -1.20 2.39 -23.90
C TRP A 350 -0.36 1.92 -25.08
N ALA A 351 -0.94 1.85 -26.27
CA ALA A 351 -0.24 1.50 -27.50
C ALA A 351 0.85 2.53 -27.84
N GLU A 352 0.56 3.83 -27.71
CA GLU A 352 1.55 4.89 -27.92
C GLU A 352 2.68 4.83 -26.89
N LEU A 353 2.38 4.61 -25.59
CA LEU A 353 3.42 4.45 -24.56
C LEU A 353 4.37 3.29 -24.89
N LYS A 354 3.86 2.17 -25.43
CA LYS A 354 4.67 1.04 -25.88
C LYS A 354 5.48 1.38 -27.12
N ALA A 355 4.87 2.01 -28.12
CA ALA A 355 5.54 2.40 -29.37
C ALA A 355 6.69 3.37 -29.11
N GLU A 356 6.55 4.30 -28.19
CA GLU A 356 7.57 5.24 -27.78
C GLU A 356 8.56 4.67 -26.74
N LYS A 357 8.41 3.41 -26.37
CA LYS A 357 9.27 2.73 -25.36
C LYS A 357 9.24 3.42 -23.98
N LEU A 358 8.16 4.12 -23.66
CA LEU A 358 7.93 4.70 -22.34
C LEU A 358 7.53 3.63 -21.33
N ILE A 359 6.91 2.54 -21.81
CA ILE A 359 6.72 1.31 -21.05
C ILE A 359 7.21 0.11 -21.87
N GLU A 360 7.58 -0.97 -21.18
CA GLU A 360 8.04 -2.21 -21.81
C GLU A 360 6.92 -2.82 -22.67
N GLN A 361 7.27 -3.45 -23.81
CA GLN A 361 6.29 -4.05 -24.73
C GLN A 361 5.41 -5.12 -24.06
N ASN A 362 6.03 -5.90 -23.16
CA ASN A 362 5.38 -6.97 -22.40
C ASN A 362 4.73 -6.47 -21.09
N ALA A 363 4.75 -5.17 -20.80
CA ALA A 363 4.11 -4.64 -19.61
C ALA A 363 2.59 -4.80 -19.71
N PRO A 364 1.94 -5.40 -18.70
CA PRO A 364 0.48 -5.45 -18.63
C PRO A 364 -0.11 -4.04 -18.57
N THR A 365 -1.20 -3.84 -19.28
CA THR A 365 -1.98 -2.60 -19.27
C THR A 365 -3.44 -2.93 -19.01
N PRO A 366 -4.26 -1.99 -18.50
CA PRO A 366 -5.69 -2.20 -18.38
C PRO A 366 -6.33 -2.58 -19.72
N ALA A 367 -7.37 -3.44 -19.66
CA ALA A 367 -8.12 -3.90 -20.84
C ALA A 367 -9.16 -2.84 -21.27
#